data_eb9f67e4bea6bff7d3ffbd2637a92955
#
_entry.id   eb9f67e4bea6bff7d3ffbd2637a92955
#
_cell.length_a   1.000
_cell.length_b   1.000
_cell.length_c   1.000
_cell.angle_alpha   90.00
_cell.angle_beta   90.00
_cell.angle_gamma   90.00
#
_symmetry.space_group_name_H-M   'P 1'
#
loop_
_entity.id
_entity.type
_entity.pdbx_description
1 polymer ?
#
loop_
_entity_poly.entity_id
_entity_poly.type
_entity_poly.pdbx_seq_one_letter_code
_entity_poly.pdbx_strand_id
1 'polypeptide(L)'
;MTPKARLLTEQRRRSVLDLVDQEGHVTVADMVKRFSISAVTVRNDLDALASIGAVVRSHGGAVRRLEATQDYPLRTKETLHRDEKIRIGRAAAELVQPGETIILDSGTTTAEVARHLKRMKIQSLTVITNALNIAVELADAPGISLIMIGGLLRPVSCSFVGPQEIGRAHV
;
A
#
# COMPACT_ATOMS: atom_id res chain seq x y z
N MET A 1 -39.71 -1.50 -28.56
CA MET A 1 -38.71 -1.39 -27.48
C MET A 1 -38.92 -2.54 -26.51
N THR A 2 -38.07 -3.56 -26.61
CA THR A 2 -38.13 -4.74 -25.75
C THR A 2 -37.63 -4.36 -24.35
N PRO A 3 -38.35 -4.67 -23.25
CA PRO A 3 -37.88 -4.36 -21.93
C PRO A 3 -36.60 -5.18 -21.65
N LYS A 4 -35.50 -4.49 -21.35
CA LYS A 4 -34.26 -5.13 -20.89
C LYS A 4 -34.61 -5.97 -19.66
N ALA A 5 -34.48 -7.30 -19.77
CA ALA A 5 -34.68 -8.20 -18.65
C ALA A 5 -33.83 -7.78 -17.48
N ARG A 6 -34.48 -7.53 -16.33
CA ARG A 6 -33.81 -7.15 -15.07
C ARG A 6 -32.98 -8.33 -14.61
N LEU A 7 -31.67 -8.23 -14.68
CA LEU A 7 -30.76 -9.28 -14.23
C LEU A 7 -31.05 -9.63 -12.75
N LEU A 8 -31.09 -10.92 -12.46
CA LEU A 8 -31.11 -11.39 -11.07
C LEU A 8 -29.86 -10.89 -10.32
N THR A 9 -29.98 -10.69 -9.01
CA THR A 9 -28.91 -10.10 -8.19
C THR A 9 -27.57 -10.82 -8.38
N GLU A 10 -27.57 -12.15 -8.40
CA GLU A 10 -26.34 -12.92 -8.59
C GLU A 10 -25.74 -12.77 -9.99
N GLN A 11 -26.56 -12.79 -11.03
CA GLN A 11 -26.11 -12.57 -12.39
C GLN A 11 -25.52 -11.18 -12.57
N ARG A 12 -26.13 -10.16 -11.94
CA ARG A 12 -25.64 -8.80 -11.96
C ARG A 12 -24.30 -8.67 -11.25
N ARG A 13 -24.16 -9.26 -10.06
CA ARG A 13 -22.90 -9.28 -9.31
C ARG A 13 -21.79 -9.97 -10.08
N ARG A 14 -22.09 -11.07 -10.75
CA ARG A 14 -21.13 -11.76 -11.61
C ARG A 14 -20.69 -10.87 -12.77
N SER A 15 -21.61 -10.19 -13.44
CA SER A 15 -21.27 -9.22 -14.49
C SER A 15 -20.45 -8.05 -13.98
N VAL A 16 -20.65 -7.61 -12.73
CA VAL A 16 -19.80 -6.58 -12.10
C VAL A 16 -18.39 -7.10 -11.90
N LEU A 17 -18.21 -8.34 -11.45
CA LEU A 17 -16.88 -8.95 -11.30
C LEU A 17 -16.16 -9.07 -12.64
N ASP A 18 -16.85 -9.55 -13.69
CA ASP A 18 -16.29 -9.67 -15.04
C ASP A 18 -15.81 -8.31 -15.56
N LEU A 19 -16.53 -7.23 -15.25
CA LEU A 19 -16.15 -5.87 -15.62
C LEU A 19 -14.94 -5.38 -14.82
N VAL A 20 -14.93 -5.62 -13.51
CA VAL A 20 -13.79 -5.27 -12.65
C VAL A 20 -12.53 -6.02 -13.10
N ASP A 21 -12.67 -7.28 -13.54
CA ASP A 21 -11.56 -8.07 -14.05
C ASP A 21 -11.03 -7.58 -15.40
N GLN A 22 -11.91 -7.10 -16.28
CA GLN A 22 -11.54 -6.59 -17.60
C GLN A 22 -10.99 -5.16 -17.57
N GLU A 23 -11.63 -4.26 -16.80
CA GLU A 23 -11.36 -2.84 -16.80
C GLU A 23 -10.50 -2.39 -15.60
N GLY A 24 -10.25 -3.29 -14.63
CA GLY A 24 -9.50 -3.00 -13.40
C GLY A 24 -10.30 -2.23 -12.35
N HIS A 25 -11.35 -1.52 -12.73
CA HIS A 25 -12.22 -0.74 -11.85
C HIS A 25 -13.62 -0.57 -12.41
N VAL A 26 -14.58 -0.25 -11.55
CA VAL A 26 -15.93 0.14 -11.92
C VAL A 26 -16.39 1.33 -11.09
N THR A 27 -17.17 2.24 -11.68
CA THR A 27 -17.81 3.33 -10.93
C THR A 27 -19.29 3.05 -10.69
N VAL A 28 -19.84 3.62 -9.62
CA VAL A 28 -21.29 3.54 -9.35
C VAL A 28 -22.09 4.15 -10.52
N ALA A 29 -21.61 5.25 -11.10
CA ALA A 29 -22.29 5.93 -12.21
C ALA A 29 -22.37 5.05 -13.46
N ASP A 30 -21.29 4.35 -13.82
CA ASP A 30 -21.26 3.45 -14.98
C ASP A 30 -22.16 2.24 -14.77
N MET A 31 -22.15 1.68 -13.56
CA MET A 31 -23.02 0.54 -13.22
C MET A 31 -24.51 0.91 -13.25
N VAL A 32 -24.87 2.12 -12.75
CA VAL A 32 -26.25 2.65 -12.87
C VAL A 32 -26.69 2.71 -14.34
N LYS A 33 -25.87 3.27 -15.22
CA LYS A 33 -26.16 3.36 -16.65
C LYS A 33 -26.23 1.99 -17.30
N ARG A 34 -25.27 1.12 -17.02
CA ARG A 34 -25.14 -0.17 -17.69
C ARG A 34 -26.25 -1.16 -17.32
N PHE A 35 -26.59 -1.21 -16.03
CA PHE A 35 -27.61 -2.15 -15.53
C PHE A 35 -29.01 -1.53 -15.36
N SER A 36 -29.16 -0.23 -15.54
CA SER A 36 -30.41 0.51 -15.38
C SER A 36 -31.05 0.29 -13.99
N ILE A 37 -30.23 0.38 -12.94
CA ILE A 37 -30.62 0.21 -11.53
C ILE A 37 -30.24 1.44 -10.72
N SER A 38 -30.77 1.55 -9.49
CA SER A 38 -30.46 2.70 -8.61
C SER A 38 -29.01 2.65 -8.10
N ALA A 39 -28.45 3.82 -7.80
CA ALA A 39 -27.14 3.92 -7.18
C ALA A 39 -27.04 3.20 -5.81
N VAL A 40 -28.17 3.13 -5.08
CA VAL A 40 -28.27 2.38 -3.83
C VAL A 40 -28.08 0.88 -4.08
N THR A 41 -28.76 0.35 -5.12
CA THR A 41 -28.64 -1.07 -5.48
C THR A 41 -27.20 -1.39 -5.90
N VAL A 42 -26.55 -0.51 -6.67
CA VAL A 42 -25.14 -0.69 -7.07
C VAL A 42 -24.23 -0.71 -5.83
N ARG A 43 -24.40 0.25 -4.90
CA ARG A 43 -23.59 0.28 -3.67
C ARG A 43 -23.75 -1.00 -2.86
N ASN A 44 -24.99 -1.48 -2.67
CA ASN A 44 -25.25 -2.73 -1.95
C ASN A 44 -24.62 -3.94 -2.64
N ASP A 45 -24.61 -4.00 -3.96
CA ASP A 45 -23.95 -5.08 -4.71
C ASP A 45 -22.42 -5.01 -4.53
N LEU A 46 -21.84 -3.82 -4.64
CA LEU A 46 -20.40 -3.62 -4.43
C LEU A 46 -19.99 -3.91 -2.99
N ASP A 47 -20.81 -3.54 -1.99
CA ASP A 47 -20.56 -3.84 -0.59
C ASP A 47 -20.61 -5.35 -0.31
N ALA A 48 -21.58 -6.05 -0.91
CA ALA A 48 -21.65 -7.51 -0.82
C ALA A 48 -20.45 -8.20 -1.47
N LEU A 49 -19.98 -7.71 -2.64
CA LEU A 49 -18.78 -8.24 -3.28
C LEU A 49 -17.50 -7.92 -2.48
N ALA A 50 -17.45 -6.77 -1.86
CA ALA A 50 -16.32 -6.41 -0.99
C ALA A 50 -16.30 -7.23 0.31
N SER A 51 -17.45 -7.53 0.89
CA SER A 51 -17.55 -8.35 2.12
C SER A 51 -17.02 -9.77 1.96
N ILE A 52 -17.16 -10.35 0.77
CA ILE A 52 -16.56 -11.65 0.40
C ILE A 52 -15.15 -11.51 -0.17
N GLY A 53 -14.61 -10.29 -0.20
CA GLY A 53 -13.27 -10.01 -0.68
C GLY A 53 -13.06 -10.13 -2.18
N ALA A 54 -14.12 -10.13 -2.98
CA ALA A 54 -14.02 -10.24 -4.44
C ALA A 54 -13.58 -8.92 -5.10
N VAL A 55 -13.88 -7.78 -4.49
CA VAL A 55 -13.44 -6.45 -4.93
C VAL A 55 -12.99 -5.62 -3.73
N VAL A 56 -12.29 -4.51 -3.97
CA VAL A 56 -11.96 -3.50 -2.95
C VAL A 56 -12.77 -2.23 -3.23
N ARG A 57 -13.47 -1.71 -2.19
CA ARG A 57 -14.21 -0.45 -2.30
C ARG A 57 -13.27 0.72 -2.52
N SER A 58 -13.65 1.61 -3.42
CA SER A 58 -12.98 2.89 -3.67
C SER A 58 -13.97 4.05 -3.58
N HIS A 59 -13.49 5.31 -3.57
CA HIS A 59 -14.36 6.47 -3.64
C HIS A 59 -15.16 6.46 -4.94
N GLY A 60 -16.47 6.22 -4.82
CA GLY A 60 -17.40 6.20 -5.96
C GLY A 60 -17.51 4.90 -6.74
N GLY A 61 -16.85 3.80 -6.30
CA GLY A 61 -16.89 2.55 -7.04
C GLY A 61 -16.25 1.36 -6.34
N ALA A 62 -15.66 0.48 -7.13
CA ALA A 62 -14.80 -0.61 -6.68
C ALA A 62 -13.69 -0.86 -7.70
N VAL A 63 -12.57 -1.33 -7.22
CA VAL A 63 -11.43 -1.76 -8.04
C VAL A 63 -11.27 -3.28 -7.91
N ARG A 64 -10.63 -3.85 -8.93
CA ARG A 64 -10.18 -5.23 -8.84
C ARG A 64 -9.45 -5.40 -7.51
N ARG A 65 -9.83 -6.43 -6.75
CA ARG A 65 -8.88 -6.96 -5.81
C ARG A 65 -7.72 -7.49 -6.66
N LEU A 66 -6.75 -6.66 -6.93
CA LEU A 66 -5.42 -7.16 -7.23
C LEU A 66 -5.19 -8.14 -6.10
N GLU A 67 -5.06 -9.44 -6.43
CA GLU A 67 -4.81 -10.51 -5.42
C GLU A 67 -3.88 -9.87 -4.44
N ALA A 68 -4.40 -9.64 -3.23
CA ALA A 68 -3.78 -8.74 -2.27
C ALA A 68 -2.35 -9.18 -2.29
N THR A 69 -1.49 -8.38 -2.90
CA THR A 69 -0.16 -8.74 -3.36
C THR A 69 0.31 -9.70 -2.32
N GLN A 70 0.39 -11.01 -2.68
CA GLN A 70 0.62 -12.06 -1.69
C GLN A 70 1.61 -11.44 -0.78
N ASP A 71 1.26 -11.19 0.50
CA ASP A 71 2.12 -10.36 1.36
C ASP A 71 3.40 -11.17 1.51
N TYR A 72 4.16 -11.14 0.40
CA TYR A 72 5.38 -11.90 0.25
C TYR A 72 6.25 -11.56 1.44
N PRO A 73 6.84 -12.56 2.06
CA PRO A 73 7.84 -12.33 3.09
C PRO A 73 8.83 -11.27 2.61
N LEU A 74 9.27 -10.41 3.52
CA LEU A 74 10.18 -9.29 3.20
C LEU A 74 11.33 -9.73 2.30
N ARG A 75 11.92 -10.92 2.55
CA ARG A 75 13.01 -11.50 1.74
C ARG A 75 12.63 -11.69 0.27
N THR A 76 11.41 -12.17 0.00
CA THR A 76 10.92 -12.31 -1.38
C THR A 76 10.72 -10.95 -2.02
N LYS A 77 10.14 -9.98 -1.28
CA LYS A 77 10.00 -8.60 -1.77
C LYS A 77 11.34 -7.94 -2.06
N GLU A 78 12.39 -8.26 -1.34
CA GLU A 78 13.74 -7.71 -1.56
C GLU A 78 14.31 -8.11 -2.93
N THR A 79 14.03 -9.31 -3.42
CA THR A 79 14.53 -9.78 -4.71
C THR A 79 13.75 -9.26 -5.91
N LEU A 80 12.45 -8.94 -5.73
CA LEU A 80 11.61 -8.40 -6.80
C LEU A 80 12.02 -6.97 -7.13
N HIS A 81 12.26 -6.68 -8.42
CA HIS A 81 12.63 -5.34 -8.92
C HIS A 81 13.81 -4.71 -8.17
N ARG A 82 14.83 -5.51 -7.88
CA ARG A 82 15.93 -5.09 -7.02
C ARG A 82 16.69 -3.89 -7.60
N ASP A 83 16.98 -3.90 -8.88
CA ASP A 83 17.77 -2.84 -9.52
C ASP A 83 17.02 -1.50 -9.55
N GLU A 84 15.70 -1.56 -9.75
CA GLU A 84 14.84 -0.38 -9.66
C GLU A 84 14.84 0.20 -8.24
N LYS A 85 14.72 -0.65 -7.23
CA LYS A 85 14.76 -0.21 -5.83
C LYS A 85 16.08 0.43 -5.44
N ILE A 86 17.19 -0.13 -5.91
CA ILE A 86 18.52 0.43 -5.69
C ILE A 86 18.61 1.82 -6.33
N ARG A 87 18.13 2.00 -7.57
CA ARG A 87 18.13 3.31 -8.24
C ARG A 87 17.25 4.33 -7.51
N ILE A 88 16.03 3.92 -7.12
CA ILE A 88 15.12 4.77 -6.36
C ILE A 88 15.73 5.13 -5.00
N GLY A 89 16.25 4.12 -4.28
CA GLY A 89 16.87 4.32 -2.98
C GLY A 89 18.05 5.29 -3.02
N ARG A 90 18.89 5.19 -4.04
CA ARG A 90 20.00 6.12 -4.27
C ARG A 90 19.48 7.54 -4.53
N ALA A 91 18.58 7.71 -5.49
CA ALA A 91 18.04 9.03 -5.84
C ALA A 91 17.34 9.71 -4.66
N ALA A 92 16.58 8.93 -3.86
CA ALA A 92 15.94 9.46 -2.66
C ALA A 92 16.93 9.83 -1.56
N ALA A 93 17.99 9.04 -1.36
CA ALA A 93 19.02 9.35 -0.37
C ALA A 93 19.81 10.63 -0.73
N GLU A 94 20.04 10.91 -2.02
CA GLU A 94 20.71 12.12 -2.51
C GLU A 94 19.90 13.42 -2.21
N LEU A 95 18.59 13.32 -1.93
CA LEU A 95 17.76 14.46 -1.56
C LEU A 95 17.93 14.87 -0.09
N VAL A 96 18.42 13.96 0.75
CA VAL A 96 18.50 14.18 2.20
C VAL A 96 19.69 15.05 2.56
N GLN A 97 19.44 16.06 3.39
CA GLN A 97 20.46 17.02 3.82
C GLN A 97 20.91 16.75 5.28
N PRO A 98 22.15 17.09 5.63
CA PRO A 98 22.60 17.06 7.02
C PRO A 98 21.70 17.92 7.92
N GLY A 99 21.41 17.43 9.12
CA GLY A 99 20.57 18.13 10.10
C GLY A 99 19.08 17.89 9.98
N GLU A 100 18.63 17.19 8.94
CA GLU A 100 17.21 16.88 8.76
C GLU A 100 16.72 15.77 9.70
N THR A 101 15.40 15.74 9.85
CA THR A 101 14.66 14.61 10.41
C THR A 101 13.78 14.02 9.33
N ILE A 102 13.96 12.74 9.05
CA ILE A 102 13.19 12.04 8.02
C ILE A 102 12.45 10.85 8.61
N ILE A 103 11.34 10.48 7.97
CA ILE A 103 10.58 9.28 8.30
C ILE A 103 10.81 8.25 7.19
N LEU A 104 11.26 7.07 7.57
CA LEU A 104 11.40 5.92 6.68
C LEU A 104 10.38 4.86 7.09
N ASP A 105 9.28 4.75 6.34
CA ASP A 105 8.27 3.71 6.56
C ASP A 105 8.77 2.34 6.11
N SER A 106 8.07 1.30 6.51
CA SER A 106 8.40 -0.09 6.17
C SER A 106 8.33 -0.35 4.67
N GLY A 107 9.35 -1.03 4.15
CA GLY A 107 9.39 -1.41 2.74
C GLY A 107 10.79 -1.74 2.26
N THR A 108 10.87 -2.56 1.20
CA THR A 108 12.16 -2.96 0.63
C THR A 108 12.81 -1.84 -0.20
N THR A 109 12.01 -0.95 -0.79
CA THR A 109 12.52 0.25 -1.48
C THR A 109 13.08 1.25 -0.48
N THR A 110 12.35 1.47 0.63
CA THR A 110 12.77 2.36 1.72
C THR A 110 14.02 1.82 2.42
N ALA A 111 14.16 0.51 2.53
CA ALA A 111 15.39 -0.12 3.03
C ALA A 111 16.61 0.20 2.15
N GLU A 112 16.44 0.33 0.82
CA GLU A 112 17.54 0.78 -0.06
C GLU A 112 17.91 2.25 0.18
N VAL A 113 16.95 3.11 0.53
CA VAL A 113 17.27 4.49 0.97
C VAL A 113 18.16 4.45 2.21
N ALA A 114 17.80 3.67 3.22
CA ALA A 114 18.59 3.51 4.44
C ALA A 114 20.01 3.02 4.16
N ARG A 115 20.17 2.00 3.31
CA ARG A 115 21.49 1.48 2.89
C ARG A 115 22.35 2.56 2.22
N HIS A 116 21.76 3.42 1.38
CA HIS A 116 22.47 4.49 0.72
C HIS A 116 22.86 5.61 1.68
N LEU A 117 21.97 6.02 2.58
CA LEU A 117 22.27 7.01 3.65
C LEU A 117 23.44 6.56 4.52
N LYS A 118 23.47 5.27 4.94
CA LYS A 118 24.58 4.68 5.68
C LYS A 118 25.91 4.81 4.92
N ARG A 119 25.91 4.53 3.61
CA ARG A 119 27.11 4.61 2.75
C ARG A 119 27.59 6.05 2.54
N MET A 120 26.67 7.00 2.45
CA MET A 120 26.99 8.43 2.29
C MET A 120 27.65 9.03 3.52
N LYS A 121 27.61 8.34 4.68
CA LYS A 121 28.15 8.83 5.97
C LYS A 121 27.64 10.22 6.32
N ILE A 122 26.35 10.45 6.06
CA ILE A 122 25.69 11.71 6.34
C ILE A 122 25.79 12.04 7.84
N GLN A 123 26.00 13.30 8.16
CA GLN A 123 26.17 13.74 9.54
C GLN A 123 24.89 14.42 10.06
N SER A 124 24.62 14.24 11.35
CA SER A 124 23.52 14.91 12.06
C SER A 124 22.13 14.62 11.47
N LEU A 125 21.89 13.42 10.93
CA LEU A 125 20.59 13.01 10.42
C LEU A 125 19.79 12.32 11.54
N THR A 126 18.51 12.67 11.69
CA THR A 126 17.57 11.90 12.52
C THR A 126 16.65 11.09 11.64
N VAL A 127 16.59 9.77 11.88
CA VAL A 127 15.71 8.85 11.17
C VAL A 127 14.68 8.30 12.12
N ILE A 128 13.39 8.44 11.77
CA ILE A 128 12.26 7.85 12.48
C ILE A 128 11.75 6.69 11.63
N THR A 129 11.58 5.50 12.22
CA THR A 129 11.07 4.34 11.49
C THR A 129 10.27 3.39 12.39
N ASN A 130 9.29 2.69 11.81
CA ASN A 130 8.61 1.55 12.41
C ASN A 130 9.14 0.20 11.86
N ALA A 131 10.11 0.23 10.96
CA ALA A 131 10.65 -0.94 10.29
C ALA A 131 11.88 -1.50 11.00
N LEU A 132 11.77 -2.73 11.51
CA LEU A 132 12.85 -3.40 12.23
C LEU A 132 14.09 -3.59 11.35
N ASN A 133 13.92 -3.97 10.08
CA ASN A 133 15.03 -4.17 9.14
C ASN A 133 15.78 -2.87 8.84
N ILE A 134 15.08 -1.73 8.75
CA ILE A 134 15.69 -0.40 8.58
C ILE A 134 16.42 0.02 9.85
N ALA A 135 15.80 -0.22 11.00
CA ALA A 135 16.44 0.09 12.28
C ALA A 135 17.75 -0.70 12.48
N VAL A 136 17.75 -1.99 12.17
CA VAL A 136 18.96 -2.82 12.23
C VAL A 136 20.03 -2.35 11.24
N GLU A 137 19.65 -1.95 10.03
CA GLU A 137 20.59 -1.44 9.02
C GLU A 137 21.30 -0.15 9.47
N LEU A 138 20.57 0.72 10.17
CA LEU A 138 21.09 2.04 10.59
C LEU A 138 21.65 2.07 12.01
N ALA A 139 21.50 1.00 12.79
CA ALA A 139 21.85 0.98 14.21
C ALA A 139 23.34 1.33 14.51
N ASP A 140 24.22 0.99 13.58
CA ASP A 140 25.67 1.26 13.67
C ASP A 140 26.15 2.37 12.71
N ALA A 141 25.22 3.13 12.11
CA ALA A 141 25.57 4.19 11.16
C ALA A 141 26.02 5.46 11.89
N PRO A 142 27.29 5.89 11.77
CA PRO A 142 27.78 7.08 12.44
C PRO A 142 27.08 8.33 11.88
N GLY A 143 26.72 9.26 12.78
CA GLY A 143 26.05 10.52 12.41
C GLY A 143 24.54 10.40 12.19
N ILE A 144 23.96 9.21 12.36
CA ILE A 144 22.52 8.99 12.29
C ILE A 144 21.95 8.73 13.68
N SER A 145 21.03 9.58 14.12
CA SER A 145 20.22 9.35 15.32
C SER A 145 18.97 8.59 14.92
N LEU A 146 18.76 7.39 15.48
CA LEU A 146 17.66 6.52 15.13
C LEU A 146 16.56 6.56 16.21
N ILE A 147 15.34 6.86 15.79
CA ILE A 147 14.13 6.76 16.61
C ILE A 147 13.26 5.66 16.06
N MET A 148 13.05 4.61 16.86
CA MET A 148 12.18 3.50 16.46
C MET A 148 10.81 3.63 17.11
N ILE A 149 9.77 3.66 16.27
CA ILE A 149 8.39 3.63 16.74
C ILE A 149 8.01 2.16 16.97
N GLY A 150 7.71 1.84 18.22
CA GLY A 150 7.39 0.49 18.65
C GLY A 150 5.90 0.15 18.50
N GLY A 151 5.58 -1.11 18.79
CA GLY A 151 4.21 -1.65 18.74
C GLY A 151 4.23 -3.17 18.64
N LEU A 152 3.19 -3.75 18.04
CA LEU A 152 3.15 -5.17 17.72
C LEU A 152 3.93 -5.43 16.42
N LEU A 153 4.91 -6.33 16.48
CA LEU A 153 5.66 -6.73 15.29
C LEU A 153 4.80 -7.55 14.32
N ARG A 154 4.74 -7.12 13.07
CA ARG A 154 4.20 -7.89 11.94
C ARG A 154 5.34 -8.66 11.26
N PRO A 155 5.43 -9.99 11.41
CA PRO A 155 6.57 -10.77 10.94
C PRO A 155 6.78 -10.68 9.41
N VAL A 156 5.69 -10.64 8.63
CA VAL A 156 5.74 -10.65 7.16
C VAL A 156 6.42 -9.39 6.60
N SER A 157 6.15 -8.23 7.19
CA SER A 157 6.71 -6.93 6.79
C SER A 157 7.91 -6.49 7.63
N CYS A 158 8.23 -7.21 8.72
CA CYS A 158 9.22 -6.80 9.71
C CYS A 158 8.99 -5.36 10.21
N SER A 159 7.74 -4.97 10.41
CA SER A 159 7.36 -3.64 10.87
C SER A 159 6.50 -3.69 12.11
N PHE A 160 6.59 -2.65 12.94
CA PHE A 160 5.74 -2.48 14.10
C PHE A 160 4.47 -1.73 13.72
N VAL A 161 3.34 -2.17 14.27
CA VAL A 161 2.01 -1.57 14.09
C VAL A 161 1.36 -1.33 15.45
N GLY A 162 0.54 -0.29 15.56
CA GLY A 162 -0.15 0.01 16.81
C GLY A 162 -0.47 1.50 16.99
N PRO A 163 -0.99 1.89 18.16
CA PRO A 163 -1.41 3.26 18.42
C PRO A 163 -0.29 4.32 18.33
N GLN A 164 0.96 3.89 18.34
CA GLN A 164 2.16 4.74 18.27
C GLN A 164 2.85 4.65 16.90
N GLU A 165 2.14 4.15 15.88
CA GLU A 165 2.64 4.05 14.52
C GLU A 165 2.87 5.44 13.89
N ILE A 166 3.65 5.48 12.80
CA ILE A 166 4.04 6.68 12.04
C ILE A 166 2.89 7.66 11.77
N GLY A 167 1.65 7.18 11.65
CA GLY A 167 0.47 8.04 11.49
C GLY A 167 0.25 9.08 12.61
N ARG A 168 0.94 8.97 13.77
CA ARG A 168 0.95 9.95 14.86
C ARG A 168 2.23 10.78 14.93
N ALA A 169 3.22 10.50 14.12
CA ALA A 169 4.47 11.28 14.08
C ALA A 169 4.31 12.63 13.36
N HIS A 170 3.09 12.96 12.90
CA HIS A 170 2.73 14.21 12.23
C HIS A 170 2.04 15.22 13.18
N VAL A 171 2.37 15.22 14.47
CA VAL A 171 1.90 16.24 15.42
C VAL A 171 3.04 17.16 15.80
#